data_014dc7e0855a10ee8d20b418907732b5
#
_entry.id   014dc7e0855a10ee8d20b418907732b5
#
_cell.length_a   1.000
_cell.length_b   1.000
_cell.length_c   1.000
_cell.angle_alpha   90.00
_cell.angle_beta   90.00
_cell.angle_gamma   90.00
#
_symmetry.space_group_name_H-M   'P 1'
#
loop_
_entity.id
_entity.type
_entity.pdbx_description
1 polymer ?
#
loop_
_entity_poly.entity_id
_entity_poly.type
_entity_poly.pdbx_seq_one_letter_code
_entity_poly.pdbx_strand_id
1 'polypeptide(L)'
;HLTEPQAGSDLALVRTRAEPQADGSYKIFGTKIFITYGEHDMAENIVHLVLARVSGAPEGVKGISLFVVPKFMVEADGSLGARNDVHCVSIEHKLGIKASPTAVLVFGDGKGAVGAGEGGVSGAIGYLVGEENRGLEYMFVMMNAARYAVGVQGIAVAERAYQLAAAYAKDRVQGRPVDGSLPGAGP
;
A
#
# COMPACT_ATOMS: atom_id res chain seq x y z
N HIS A 1 0.33 5.24 1.05
CA HIS A 1 -0.42 5.34 -0.22
C HIS A 1 0.27 6.34 -1.12
N LEU A 2 0.87 5.85 -2.20
CA LEU A 2 1.64 6.67 -3.14
C LEU A 2 0.84 6.87 -4.44
N THR A 3 0.46 5.76 -5.07
CA THR A 3 -0.02 5.69 -6.45
C THR A 3 -1.41 6.28 -6.64
N GLU A 4 -1.56 7.07 -7.69
CA GLU A 4 -2.82 7.61 -8.19
C GLU A 4 -3.00 7.23 -9.66
N PRO A 5 -4.19 7.36 -10.26
CA PRO A 5 -4.41 7.00 -11.66
C PRO A 5 -3.41 7.64 -12.64
N GLN A 6 -2.98 8.87 -12.38
CA GLN A 6 -2.01 9.62 -13.20
C GLN A 6 -0.58 9.62 -12.64
N ALA A 7 -0.35 9.10 -11.43
CA ALA A 7 0.92 9.18 -10.73
C ALA A 7 1.33 7.82 -10.17
N GLY A 8 2.16 7.09 -10.88
CA GLY A 8 2.72 5.80 -10.47
C GLY A 8 4.22 5.92 -10.29
N SER A 9 4.99 5.72 -11.37
CA SER A 9 6.45 5.85 -11.35
C SER A 9 6.90 7.30 -11.14
N ASP A 10 6.14 8.27 -11.63
CA ASP A 10 6.39 9.69 -11.41
C ASP A 10 5.42 10.25 -10.36
N LEU A 11 5.91 10.39 -9.12
CA LEU A 11 5.15 10.96 -8.00
C LEU A 11 5.05 12.50 -8.07
N ALA A 12 5.77 13.18 -8.97
CA ALA A 12 5.59 14.61 -9.17
C ALA A 12 4.16 14.95 -9.60
N LEU A 13 3.46 14.00 -10.19
CA LEU A 13 2.07 14.13 -10.67
C LEU A 13 1.00 13.87 -9.61
N VAL A 14 1.37 13.59 -8.35
CA VAL A 14 0.42 13.40 -7.25
C VAL A 14 -0.48 14.62 -7.10
N ARG A 15 -1.81 14.39 -7.09
CA ARG A 15 -2.86 15.41 -7.00
C ARG A 15 -3.69 15.33 -5.73
N THR A 16 -3.57 14.26 -4.94
CA THR A 16 -4.22 14.21 -3.62
C THR A 16 -3.81 15.46 -2.85
N ARG A 17 -4.81 16.21 -2.37
CA ARG A 17 -4.60 17.47 -1.65
C ARG A 17 -4.90 17.33 -0.18
N ALA A 18 -4.23 18.14 0.62
CA ALA A 18 -4.44 18.28 2.06
C ALA A 18 -4.74 19.73 2.40
N GLU A 19 -5.89 19.97 2.99
CA GLU A 19 -6.37 21.30 3.37
C GLU A 19 -6.25 21.47 4.89
N PRO A 20 -5.38 22.38 5.38
CA PRO A 20 -5.19 22.58 6.81
C PRO A 20 -6.46 23.07 7.50
N GLN A 21 -6.71 22.60 8.73
CA GLN A 21 -7.84 22.98 9.57
C GLN A 21 -7.34 23.77 10.79
N ALA A 22 -8.25 24.52 11.43
CA ALA A 22 -7.93 25.37 12.57
C ALA A 22 -7.44 24.60 13.82
N ASP A 23 -7.79 23.31 13.92
CA ASP A 23 -7.39 22.41 15.02
C ASP A 23 -6.05 21.70 14.79
N GLY A 24 -5.35 22.00 13.69
CA GLY A 24 -4.08 21.39 13.31
C GLY A 24 -4.23 20.07 12.55
N SER A 25 -5.42 19.58 12.33
CA SER A 25 -5.70 18.46 11.42
C SER A 25 -5.72 18.94 9.96
N TYR A 26 -5.85 17.99 9.03
CA TYR A 26 -5.97 18.26 7.60
C TYR A 26 -7.16 17.49 7.04
N LYS A 27 -7.83 18.08 6.06
CA LYS A 27 -8.80 17.38 5.22
C LYS A 27 -8.12 16.88 3.95
N ILE A 28 -8.16 15.57 3.76
CA ILE A 28 -7.51 14.89 2.63
C ILE A 28 -8.56 14.56 1.56
N PHE A 29 -8.22 14.85 0.29
CA PHE A 29 -9.07 14.61 -0.87
C PHE A 29 -8.26 14.00 -2.00
N GLY A 30 -8.74 12.91 -2.56
CA GLY A 30 -8.12 12.28 -3.71
C GLY A 30 -8.42 10.79 -3.84
N THR A 31 -7.86 10.17 -4.86
CA THR A 31 -8.01 8.74 -5.14
C THR A 31 -6.65 8.09 -5.16
N LYS A 32 -6.49 7.02 -4.40
CA LYS A 32 -5.29 6.18 -4.38
C LYS A 32 -5.63 4.80 -4.94
N ILE A 33 -4.76 4.29 -5.82
CA ILE A 33 -4.94 2.99 -6.48
C ILE A 33 -3.81 2.03 -6.13
N PHE A 34 -4.06 0.74 -6.32
CA PHE A 34 -3.13 -0.34 -6.05
C PHE A 34 -2.69 -0.41 -4.58
N ILE A 35 -3.62 -0.15 -3.66
CA ILE A 35 -3.33 -0.14 -2.23
C ILE A 35 -3.49 -1.53 -1.64
N THR A 36 -2.35 -2.15 -1.35
CA THR A 36 -2.29 -3.47 -0.69
C THR A 36 -2.88 -3.38 0.71
N TYR A 37 -3.84 -4.25 1.02
CA TYR A 37 -4.60 -4.24 2.27
C TYR A 37 -5.24 -2.88 2.62
N GLY A 38 -5.64 -2.13 1.58
CA GLY A 38 -6.32 -0.85 1.78
C GLY A 38 -7.69 -0.97 2.46
N GLU A 39 -8.33 -2.13 2.35
CA GLU A 39 -9.56 -2.49 3.07
C GLU A 39 -9.52 -3.97 3.47
N HIS A 40 -9.83 -4.29 4.71
CA HIS A 40 -9.93 -5.63 5.26
C HIS A 40 -10.65 -5.60 6.62
N ASP A 41 -10.96 -6.77 7.17
CA ASP A 41 -11.61 -7.00 8.47
C ASP A 41 -10.72 -7.73 9.49
N MET A 42 -9.41 -7.82 9.23
CA MET A 42 -8.45 -8.53 10.10
C MET A 42 -7.98 -7.70 11.30
N ALA A 43 -8.34 -6.44 11.37
CA ALA A 43 -8.04 -5.54 12.47
C ALA A 43 -9.23 -4.60 12.71
N GLU A 44 -9.36 -4.11 13.93
CA GLU A 44 -10.44 -3.19 14.32
C GLU A 44 -10.37 -1.86 13.59
N ASN A 45 -9.18 -1.39 13.26
CA ASN A 45 -8.95 -0.17 12.51
C ASN A 45 -7.85 -0.35 11.46
N ILE A 46 -7.86 0.51 10.46
CA ILE A 46 -6.79 0.64 9.46
C ILE A 46 -6.25 2.06 9.53
N VAL A 47 -4.96 2.21 9.71
CA VAL A 47 -4.28 3.51 9.72
C VAL A 47 -3.50 3.67 8.42
N HIS A 48 -3.96 4.57 7.56
CA HIS A 48 -3.36 4.82 6.26
C HIS A 48 -2.24 5.86 6.34
N LEU A 49 -1.08 5.57 5.75
CA LEU A 49 -0.03 6.55 5.48
C LEU A 49 -0.25 7.09 4.06
N VAL A 50 -0.60 8.35 3.92
CA VAL A 50 -1.07 8.96 2.67
C VAL A 50 -0.16 10.10 2.26
N LEU A 51 0.39 10.03 1.03
CA LEU A 51 1.08 11.16 0.41
C LEU A 51 0.07 12.12 -0.21
N ALA A 52 0.15 13.38 0.17
CA ALA A 52 -0.71 14.45 -0.35
C ALA A 52 0.04 15.78 -0.42
N ARG A 53 -0.52 16.74 -1.14
CA ARG A 53 -0.02 18.12 -1.24
C ARG A 53 -0.81 19.05 -0.35
N VAL A 54 -0.13 19.79 0.48
CA VAL A 54 -0.74 20.91 1.20
C VAL A 54 -1.05 22.03 0.20
N SER A 55 -2.12 22.76 0.41
CA SER A 55 -2.48 23.90 -0.42
C SER A 55 -1.36 24.94 -0.46
N GLY A 56 -0.89 25.30 -1.66
CA GLY A 56 0.22 26.21 -1.85
C GLY A 56 1.62 25.58 -1.78
N ALA A 57 1.72 24.26 -1.60
CA ALA A 57 3.01 23.56 -1.61
C ALA A 57 3.73 23.66 -2.97
N PRO A 58 5.08 23.58 -2.99
CA PRO A 58 5.85 23.58 -4.23
C PRO A 58 5.40 22.49 -5.20
N GLU A 59 5.56 22.73 -6.49
CA GLU A 59 5.35 21.73 -7.52
C GLU A 59 6.37 20.57 -7.45
N GLY A 60 6.04 19.47 -8.09
CA GLY A 60 6.92 18.31 -8.17
C GLY A 60 6.99 17.53 -6.85
N VAL A 61 7.98 16.69 -6.70
CA VAL A 61 8.15 15.80 -5.54
C VAL A 61 8.44 16.53 -4.24
N LYS A 62 8.98 17.75 -4.32
CA LYS A 62 9.34 18.57 -3.16
C LYS A 62 8.13 19.17 -2.42
N GLY A 63 6.94 19.12 -2.99
CA GLY A 63 5.72 19.61 -2.34
C GLY A 63 4.83 18.50 -1.77
N ILE A 64 5.37 17.29 -1.60
CA ILE A 64 4.62 16.14 -1.09
C ILE A 64 4.86 16.00 0.40
N SER A 65 3.77 15.96 1.16
CA SER A 65 3.75 15.73 2.62
C SER A 65 3.15 14.35 2.93
N LEU A 66 3.41 13.82 4.11
CA LEU A 66 2.90 12.53 4.58
C LEU A 66 1.88 12.73 5.69
N PHE A 67 0.77 12.01 5.62
CA PHE A 67 -0.32 12.09 6.59
C PHE A 67 -0.69 10.71 7.12
N VAL A 68 -1.05 10.65 8.39
CA VAL A 68 -1.75 9.53 9.01
C VAL A 68 -3.25 9.78 8.87
N VAL A 69 -3.96 8.85 8.24
CA VAL A 69 -5.41 8.94 8.03
C VAL A 69 -6.05 7.65 8.53
N PRO A 70 -6.71 7.65 9.69
CA PRO A 70 -7.36 6.46 10.21
C PRO A 70 -8.68 6.17 9.49
N LYS A 71 -9.04 4.90 9.34
CA LYS A 71 -10.35 4.46 8.80
C LYS A 71 -11.50 4.84 9.74
N PHE A 72 -11.30 4.63 11.03
CA PHE A 72 -12.15 5.13 12.11
C PHE A 72 -11.33 6.08 12.96
N MET A 73 -11.92 7.18 13.38
CA MET A 73 -11.28 8.08 14.33
C MET A 73 -10.96 7.34 15.62
N VAL A 74 -9.93 7.78 16.32
CA VAL A 74 -9.53 7.20 17.60
C VAL A 74 -9.83 8.22 18.69
N GLU A 75 -10.65 7.83 19.65
CA GLU A 75 -11.03 8.66 20.79
C GLU A 75 -9.87 8.77 21.80
N ALA A 76 -9.98 9.69 22.74
CA ALA A 76 -8.93 9.94 23.74
C ALA A 76 -8.63 8.73 24.65
N ASP A 77 -9.59 7.85 24.83
CA ASP A 77 -9.46 6.59 25.59
C ASP A 77 -8.96 5.41 24.73
N GLY A 78 -8.69 5.64 23.45
CA GLY A 78 -8.24 4.64 22.49
C GLY A 78 -9.37 3.86 21.80
N SER A 79 -10.63 4.10 22.14
CA SER A 79 -11.78 3.46 21.49
C SER A 79 -11.97 3.97 20.06
N LEU A 80 -12.69 3.18 19.24
CA LEU A 80 -13.05 3.57 17.90
C LEU A 80 -14.19 4.59 17.91
N GLY A 81 -13.94 5.72 17.28
CA GLY A 81 -14.90 6.79 17.06
C GLY A 81 -15.62 6.68 15.71
N ALA A 82 -16.01 7.80 15.18
CA ALA A 82 -16.77 7.90 13.94
C ALA A 82 -15.96 7.41 12.71
N ARG A 83 -16.67 6.88 11.71
CA ARG A 83 -16.08 6.50 10.42
C ARG A 83 -15.52 7.74 9.71
N ASN A 84 -14.24 7.70 9.38
CA ASN A 84 -13.60 8.75 8.60
C ASN A 84 -14.03 8.68 7.12
N ASP A 85 -13.83 9.77 6.39
CA ASP A 85 -14.22 9.90 4.98
C ASP A 85 -13.20 9.27 4.04
N VAL A 86 -12.94 7.96 4.25
CA VAL A 86 -12.09 7.12 3.40
C VAL A 86 -12.79 5.81 3.08
N HIS A 87 -12.92 5.48 1.79
CA HIS A 87 -13.70 4.34 1.31
C HIS A 87 -12.97 3.53 0.26
N CYS A 88 -13.08 2.21 0.37
CA CYS A 88 -12.74 1.30 -0.70
C CYS A 88 -13.86 1.28 -1.73
N VAL A 89 -13.54 1.65 -2.96
CA VAL A 89 -14.53 1.69 -4.06
C VAL A 89 -14.41 0.49 -5.00
N SER A 90 -13.24 -0.17 -5.03
CA SER A 90 -13.03 -1.40 -5.78
C SER A 90 -11.80 -2.16 -5.29
N ILE A 91 -11.73 -3.44 -5.65
CA ILE A 91 -10.58 -4.32 -5.45
C ILE A 91 -10.13 -4.82 -6.81
N GLU A 92 -8.82 -4.83 -7.05
CA GLU A 92 -8.22 -5.26 -8.30
C GLU A 92 -8.33 -6.77 -8.53
N HIS A 93 -8.70 -7.18 -9.73
CA HIS A 93 -8.58 -8.55 -10.18
C HIS A 93 -7.12 -8.79 -10.64
N LYS A 94 -6.37 -9.58 -9.85
CA LYS A 94 -4.93 -9.78 -10.06
C LYS A 94 -4.62 -11.14 -10.69
N LEU A 95 -3.47 -11.22 -11.37
CA LEU A 95 -2.94 -12.47 -11.91
C LEU A 95 -2.55 -13.45 -10.78
N GLY A 96 -1.92 -12.95 -9.72
CA GLY A 96 -1.49 -13.71 -8.54
C GLY A 96 -1.69 -12.94 -7.24
N ILE A 97 -1.27 -13.53 -6.13
CA ILE A 97 -1.39 -12.98 -4.75
C ILE A 97 -2.84 -12.55 -4.48
N LYS A 98 -3.79 -13.42 -4.84
CA LYS A 98 -5.24 -13.10 -4.81
C LYS A 98 -5.80 -12.97 -3.40
N ALA A 99 -5.17 -13.61 -2.42
CA ALA A 99 -5.58 -13.52 -1.01
C ALA A 99 -5.21 -12.18 -0.34
N SER A 100 -4.34 -11.37 -0.97
CA SER A 100 -4.00 -10.03 -0.53
C SER A 100 -4.85 -9.02 -1.31
N PRO A 101 -5.85 -8.37 -0.71
CA PRO A 101 -6.68 -7.41 -1.43
C PRO A 101 -5.85 -6.19 -1.85
N THR A 102 -6.05 -5.75 -3.09
CA THR A 102 -5.41 -4.56 -3.65
C THR A 102 -6.51 -3.56 -3.99
N ALA A 103 -6.65 -2.54 -3.17
CA ALA A 103 -7.79 -1.65 -3.16
C ALA A 103 -7.57 -0.36 -3.96
N VAL A 104 -8.68 0.20 -4.43
CA VAL A 104 -8.81 1.60 -4.82
C VAL A 104 -9.52 2.33 -3.68
N LEU A 105 -8.87 3.34 -3.13
CA LEU A 105 -9.40 4.15 -2.02
C LEU A 105 -9.70 5.57 -2.46
N VAL A 106 -10.87 6.06 -2.06
CA VAL A 106 -11.27 7.45 -2.24
C VAL A 106 -11.29 8.14 -0.87
N PHE A 107 -10.70 9.31 -0.82
CA PHE A 107 -10.61 10.16 0.35
C PHE A 107 -11.43 11.43 0.10
N GLY A 108 -12.32 11.77 1.00
CA GLY A 108 -13.00 13.05 1.01
C GLY A 108 -14.16 13.16 0.02
N ASP A 109 -14.91 12.08 -0.26
CA ASP A 109 -16.06 12.10 -1.15
C ASP A 109 -17.42 12.38 -0.41
N GLY A 110 -17.35 12.66 0.88
CA GLY A 110 -18.52 13.02 1.69
C GLY A 110 -19.33 11.84 2.22
N LYS A 111 -18.77 10.63 2.20
CA LYS A 111 -19.43 9.41 2.69
C LYS A 111 -19.05 9.02 4.12
N GLY A 112 -18.12 9.75 4.74
CA GLY A 112 -17.72 9.55 6.13
C GLY A 112 -18.75 10.08 7.12
N ALA A 113 -18.72 9.59 8.34
CA ALA A 113 -19.51 10.11 9.45
C ALA A 113 -18.84 11.30 10.15
N VAL A 114 -17.53 11.46 9.99
CA VAL A 114 -16.77 12.59 10.55
C VAL A 114 -17.03 13.84 9.72
N GLY A 115 -17.46 14.91 10.37
CA GLY A 115 -17.80 16.17 9.70
C GLY A 115 -19.18 16.18 9.05
N ALA A 116 -20.00 15.15 9.21
CA ALA A 116 -21.41 15.09 8.81
C ALA A 116 -22.35 15.89 9.75
N GLY A 117 -21.83 16.88 10.49
CA GLY A 117 -22.62 17.89 11.15
C GLY A 117 -23.36 18.75 10.12
N GLU A 118 -24.37 19.53 10.56
CA GLU A 118 -25.20 20.39 9.71
C GLU A 118 -24.38 21.18 8.68
N GLY A 119 -24.30 20.63 7.46
CA GLY A 119 -23.51 21.22 6.37
C GLY A 119 -22.65 20.24 5.55
N GLY A 120 -22.58 18.96 5.91
CA GLY A 120 -21.98 17.88 5.10
C GLY A 120 -20.59 18.21 4.53
N VAL A 121 -19.64 18.57 5.37
CA VAL A 121 -18.31 18.95 4.88
C VAL A 121 -17.51 17.68 4.58
N SER A 122 -17.32 17.39 3.29
CA SER A 122 -16.45 16.28 2.84
C SER A 122 -14.99 16.52 3.25
N GLY A 123 -14.21 15.45 3.35
CA GLY A 123 -12.78 15.48 3.64
C GLY A 123 -12.38 14.42 4.65
N ALA A 124 -11.44 13.54 4.27
CA ALA A 124 -10.89 12.57 5.21
C ALA A 124 -9.95 13.28 6.18
N ILE A 125 -10.21 13.13 7.48
CA ILE A 125 -9.35 13.74 8.51
C ILE A 125 -8.01 13.01 8.55
N GLY A 126 -6.94 13.78 8.46
CA GLY A 126 -5.57 13.30 8.55
C GLY A 126 -4.68 14.20 9.40
N TYR A 127 -3.57 13.63 9.85
CA TYR A 127 -2.60 14.30 10.71
C TYR A 127 -1.23 14.26 10.04
N LEU A 128 -0.54 15.40 10.01
CA LEU A 128 0.77 15.52 9.40
C LEU A 128 1.81 14.67 10.14
N VAL A 129 2.62 13.92 9.39
CA VAL A 129 3.78 13.21 9.92
C VAL A 129 5.03 14.04 9.67
N GLY A 130 5.66 14.47 10.74
CA GLY A 130 6.89 15.29 10.68
C GLY A 130 6.61 16.69 10.12
N GLU A 131 7.34 17.08 9.09
CA GLU A 131 7.28 18.41 8.48
C GLU A 131 6.62 18.37 7.10
N GLU A 132 5.93 19.46 6.72
CA GLU A 132 5.43 19.64 5.37
C GLU A 132 6.55 19.54 4.32
N ASN A 133 6.20 19.03 3.15
CA ASN A 133 7.09 18.93 1.99
C ASN A 133 8.26 17.92 2.14
N ARG A 134 8.27 17.12 3.20
CA ARG A 134 9.24 16.04 3.43
C ARG A 134 8.63 14.64 3.40
N GLY A 135 7.41 14.51 2.90
CA GLY A 135 6.64 13.28 2.98
C GLY A 135 7.30 12.09 2.28
N LEU A 136 8.01 12.30 1.18
CA LEU A 136 8.73 11.21 0.50
C LEU A 136 9.88 10.68 1.35
N GLU A 137 10.62 11.54 2.03
CA GLU A 137 11.70 11.13 2.92
C GLU A 137 11.18 10.18 4.01
N TYR A 138 10.09 10.56 4.68
CA TYR A 138 9.47 9.75 5.73
C TYR A 138 8.87 8.44 5.18
N MET A 139 8.23 8.51 4.02
CA MET A 139 7.67 7.32 3.36
C MET A 139 8.77 6.30 2.98
N PHE A 140 9.96 6.76 2.59
CA PHE A 140 11.04 5.86 2.21
C PHE A 140 11.62 5.07 3.38
N VAL A 141 11.46 5.52 4.63
CA VAL A 141 11.81 4.71 5.80
C VAL A 141 11.01 3.39 5.78
N MET A 142 9.70 3.46 5.57
CA MET A 142 8.83 2.28 5.42
C MET A 142 9.14 1.52 4.12
N MET A 143 9.33 2.22 3.00
CA MET A 143 9.57 1.60 1.69
C MET A 143 10.86 0.78 1.66
N ASN A 144 11.90 1.17 2.37
CA ASN A 144 13.14 0.40 2.45
C ASN A 144 12.90 -0.97 3.13
N ALA A 145 12.13 -1.00 4.21
CA ALA A 145 11.74 -2.25 4.86
C ALA A 145 10.87 -3.13 3.94
N ALA A 146 9.91 -2.53 3.23
CA ALA A 146 9.06 -3.24 2.27
C ALA A 146 9.86 -3.84 1.11
N ARG A 147 10.83 -3.12 0.56
CA ARG A 147 11.71 -3.61 -0.52
C ARG A 147 12.56 -4.79 -0.06
N TYR A 148 13.10 -4.72 1.14
CA TYR A 148 13.83 -5.84 1.73
C TYR A 148 12.95 -7.10 1.84
N ALA A 149 11.75 -6.96 2.38
CA ALA A 149 10.80 -8.06 2.51
C ALA A 149 10.42 -8.69 1.16
N VAL A 150 10.23 -7.89 0.11
CA VAL A 150 9.98 -8.39 -1.26
C VAL A 150 11.20 -9.12 -1.82
N GLY A 151 12.42 -8.67 -1.51
CA GLY A 151 13.66 -9.39 -1.86
C GLY A 151 13.70 -10.79 -1.24
N VAL A 152 13.33 -10.92 0.04
CA VAL A 152 13.22 -12.22 0.73
C VAL A 152 12.15 -13.11 0.09
N GLN A 153 11.01 -12.57 -0.33
CA GLN A 153 10.01 -13.35 -1.08
C GLN A 153 10.57 -13.89 -2.39
N GLY A 154 11.36 -13.11 -3.12
CA GLY A 154 12.03 -13.57 -4.35
C GLY A 154 12.95 -14.77 -4.09
N ILE A 155 13.75 -14.71 -3.04
CA ILE A 155 14.63 -15.83 -2.63
C ILE A 155 13.79 -17.05 -2.26
N ALA A 156 12.72 -16.91 -1.49
CA ALA A 156 11.89 -18.04 -1.06
C ALA A 156 11.21 -18.75 -2.25
N VAL A 157 10.75 -17.98 -3.25
CA VAL A 157 10.15 -18.56 -4.48
C VAL A 157 11.20 -19.27 -5.32
N ALA A 158 12.40 -18.70 -5.46
CA ALA A 158 13.50 -19.31 -6.17
C ALA A 158 13.96 -20.62 -5.50
N GLU A 159 14.10 -20.63 -4.17
CA GLU A 159 14.46 -21.80 -3.39
C GLU A 159 13.41 -22.92 -3.55
N ARG A 160 12.14 -22.61 -3.47
CA ARG A 160 11.07 -23.60 -3.70
C ARG A 160 11.18 -24.23 -5.10
N ALA A 161 11.40 -23.43 -6.13
CA ALA A 161 11.56 -23.92 -7.50
C ALA A 161 12.81 -24.81 -7.63
N TYR A 162 13.92 -24.40 -7.01
CA TYR A 162 15.15 -25.18 -6.98
C TYR A 162 14.98 -26.54 -6.30
N GLN A 163 14.35 -26.59 -5.13
CA GLN A 163 14.11 -27.83 -4.39
C GLN A 163 13.26 -28.81 -5.21
N LEU A 164 12.22 -28.32 -5.87
CA LEU A 164 11.37 -29.14 -6.75
C LEU A 164 12.15 -29.68 -7.95
N ALA A 165 12.93 -28.83 -8.61
CA ALA A 165 13.76 -29.23 -9.75
C ALA A 165 14.85 -30.23 -9.34
N ALA A 166 15.51 -30.04 -8.21
CA ALA A 166 16.52 -30.93 -7.69
C ALA A 166 15.97 -32.32 -7.31
N ALA A 167 14.77 -32.36 -6.70
CA ALA A 167 14.07 -33.60 -6.42
C ALA A 167 13.71 -34.34 -7.72
N TYR A 168 13.09 -33.64 -8.66
CA TYR A 168 12.76 -34.19 -9.97
C TYR A 168 13.99 -34.76 -10.71
N ALA A 169 15.12 -34.03 -10.71
CA ALA A 169 16.35 -34.46 -11.38
C ALA A 169 16.94 -35.73 -10.79
N LYS A 170 16.74 -35.97 -9.49
CA LYS A 170 17.17 -37.23 -8.81
C LYS A 170 16.25 -38.40 -9.17
N ASP A 171 14.98 -38.19 -9.28
CA ASP A 171 13.99 -39.24 -9.52
C ASP A 171 13.86 -39.59 -11.01
N ARG A 172 14.15 -38.63 -11.89
CA ARG A 172 14.00 -38.79 -13.34
C ARG A 172 15.20 -39.55 -13.92
N VAL A 173 15.07 -40.83 -14.10
CA VAL A 173 16.07 -41.66 -14.81
C VAL A 173 15.85 -41.54 -16.33
N GLN A 174 16.88 -41.10 -17.05
CA GLN A 174 16.82 -40.94 -18.51
C GLN A 174 18.21 -41.06 -19.15
N GLY A 175 18.27 -41.88 -20.20
CA GLY A 175 19.50 -42.09 -20.96
C GLY A 175 20.58 -42.86 -20.19
N ARG A 176 21.76 -42.91 -20.79
CA ARG A 176 22.96 -43.55 -20.18
C ARG A 176 23.98 -42.46 -19.85
N PRO A 177 24.70 -42.60 -18.74
CA PRO A 177 25.82 -41.73 -18.43
C PRO A 177 26.86 -41.76 -19.55
N VAL A 178 27.38 -40.60 -19.94
CA VAL A 178 28.37 -40.48 -21.04
C VAL A 178 29.67 -41.21 -20.72
N ASP A 179 30.01 -41.27 -19.45
CA ASP A 179 31.21 -41.99 -18.91
C ASP A 179 31.04 -43.49 -18.76
N GLY A 180 29.86 -44.05 -19.05
CA GLY A 180 29.58 -45.49 -18.93
C GLY A 180 29.53 -46.00 -17.47
N SER A 181 29.48 -45.13 -16.48
CA SER A 181 29.59 -45.47 -15.05
C SER A 181 28.43 -46.28 -14.46
N LEU A 182 27.32 -46.43 -15.19
CA LEU A 182 26.15 -47.25 -14.79
C LEU A 182 25.84 -48.29 -15.88
N PRO A 183 26.54 -49.45 -15.91
CA PRO A 183 26.18 -50.53 -16.83
C PRO A 183 24.83 -51.11 -16.40
N GLY A 184 23.83 -51.08 -17.31
CA GLY A 184 22.53 -51.70 -17.08
C GLY A 184 21.36 -50.78 -16.71
N ALA A 185 21.53 -49.47 -16.70
CA ALA A 185 20.37 -48.56 -16.74
C ALA A 185 19.66 -48.77 -18.08
N GLY A 186 18.56 -49.49 -18.08
CA GLY A 186 17.71 -49.73 -19.25
C GLY A 186 17.19 -48.44 -19.87
N PRO A 187 16.64 -48.48 -21.10
CA PRO A 187 16.03 -47.33 -21.73
C PRO A 187 14.84 -46.82 -20.95
#